data_20911bea6989c38b7893a326a43ba161
#
_entry.id   20911bea6989c38b7893a326a43ba161
#
_cell.length_a   1.000
_cell.length_b   1.000
_cell.length_c   1.000
_cell.angle_alpha   90.00
_cell.angle_beta   90.00
_cell.angle_gamma   90.00
#
_symmetry.space_group_name_H-M   'P 1'
#
loop_
_entity.id
_entity.type
_entity.pdbx_description
1 polymer ?
#
loop_
_entity_poly.entity_id
_entity_poly.type
_entity_poly.pdbx_seq_one_letter_code
_entity_poly.pdbx_strand_id
1 'polypeptide(L)'
;GNTLVVVEHDPAIMWAADRMLDMGPGPGARGGQIVFDGSTAALKQAHTLTGDYLSGRKQVIDLHSTQAGAWRQRAVQPNTPRLLLEGARQHNLQNISLEIPLQRLVCITGVSGSGKSTLMQDVLAPALLRHFGKATEAPGAHDRLLGADHLSDVVFVDQSPIGKTARSNPASYVGAWDAIRQLFATAPLAQERGYTASKFSFNSGDGRCPTCGGSGFEHVEMQFLSDVYLRCPDCNGQRYRPELLEVRIQRADRALNVADVLELTVHEATQLFAADRQVLRALQPIVDVGLDYVKLGQPVPTLSGGEAQRLKLAGFLAQAAQTTAKSKQPLASKGTLFLFDEPTTGLHFDDIAKLMRAFAQLLDIGHSLIVIEHNLDVIRASDWLIDMGPEGGSAGGQIVAQGTPDTVRQHASSHTGAALRDYDVAMGVDSYAECNTERKSRENYAKDAEEIQKNLGNSFATSAQPLRLLRSEFEP
;
A
#
# COMPACT_ATOMS: atom_id res chain seq x y z
N GLY A 1 23.36 21.48 -27.92
CA GLY A 1 22.96 20.78 -26.70
C GLY A 1 21.59 20.19 -26.90
N ASN A 2 21.33 19.02 -26.27
CA ASN A 2 20.03 18.40 -26.29
C ASN A 2 19.25 18.81 -25.01
N THR A 3 17.93 18.83 -25.08
CA THR A 3 17.05 19.02 -23.94
C THR A 3 16.46 17.66 -23.58
N LEU A 4 16.49 17.31 -22.28
CA LEU A 4 15.87 16.10 -21.75
C LEU A 4 14.66 16.51 -20.88
N VAL A 5 13.51 15.92 -21.16
CA VAL A 5 12.30 16.07 -20.33
C VAL A 5 11.97 14.71 -19.75
N VAL A 6 11.84 14.65 -18.43
CA VAL A 6 11.59 13.40 -17.66
C VAL A 6 10.35 13.59 -16.81
N VAL A 7 9.49 12.57 -16.76
CA VAL A 7 8.40 12.48 -15.78
C VAL A 7 8.90 11.56 -14.68
N GLU A 8 9.07 12.11 -13.48
CA GLU A 8 9.71 11.42 -12.39
C GLU A 8 9.09 11.73 -11.02
N HIS A 9 9.29 10.80 -10.09
CA HIS A 9 8.88 10.90 -8.70
C HIS A 9 10.03 10.57 -7.74
N ASP A 10 11.19 10.15 -8.25
CA ASP A 10 12.38 9.90 -7.44
C ASP A 10 13.02 11.22 -6.98
N PRO A 11 13.16 11.45 -5.65
CA PRO A 11 13.73 12.69 -5.13
C PRO A 11 15.14 12.99 -5.65
N ALA A 12 15.98 11.97 -5.84
CA ALA A 12 17.36 12.17 -6.28
C ALA A 12 17.41 12.72 -7.71
N ILE A 13 16.58 12.18 -8.61
CA ILE A 13 16.45 12.67 -10.00
C ILE A 13 15.82 14.07 -10.01
N MET A 14 14.78 14.28 -9.18
CA MET A 14 14.12 15.58 -9.07
C MET A 14 15.10 16.66 -8.57
N TRP A 15 15.95 16.37 -7.59
CA TRP A 15 16.96 17.32 -7.09
C TRP A 15 18.07 17.61 -8.11
N ALA A 16 18.36 16.68 -9.03
CA ALA A 16 19.37 16.85 -10.06
C ALA A 16 18.84 17.67 -11.28
N ALA A 17 17.54 17.94 -11.35
CA ALA A 17 16.96 18.67 -12.47
C ALA A 17 17.28 20.17 -12.43
N ASP A 18 17.59 20.76 -13.60
CA ASP A 18 17.81 22.20 -13.75
C ASP A 18 16.50 23.00 -13.56
N ARG A 19 15.38 22.41 -13.99
CA ARG A 19 14.05 23.04 -13.95
C ARG A 19 12.98 22.00 -13.65
N MET A 20 12.02 22.39 -12.82
CA MET A 20 10.90 21.58 -12.41
C MET A 20 9.59 22.20 -12.89
N LEU A 21 8.75 21.38 -13.48
CA LEU A 21 7.34 21.68 -13.76
C LEU A 21 6.50 20.78 -12.83
N ASP A 22 5.83 21.38 -11.85
CA ASP A 22 4.94 20.64 -10.94
C ASP A 22 3.50 20.76 -11.42
N MET A 23 2.86 19.63 -11.64
CA MET A 23 1.49 19.55 -12.12
C MET A 23 0.54 19.12 -11.00
N GLY A 24 -0.56 19.86 -10.84
CA GLY A 24 -1.51 19.61 -9.76
C GLY A 24 -2.80 20.42 -9.92
N PRO A 25 -3.43 20.81 -8.79
CA PRO A 25 -3.05 20.53 -7.39
C PRO A 25 -3.39 19.13 -6.87
N GLY A 26 -4.09 18.31 -7.65
CA GLY A 26 -4.50 16.97 -7.25
C GLY A 26 -4.72 16.05 -8.44
N PRO A 27 -5.10 14.78 -8.22
CA PRO A 27 -5.35 13.84 -9.30
C PRO A 27 -6.70 14.05 -10.00
N GLY A 28 -6.85 13.49 -11.21
CA GLY A 28 -8.09 13.50 -11.99
C GLY A 28 -8.56 14.89 -12.36
N ALA A 29 -9.84 15.20 -12.18
CA ALA A 29 -10.45 16.48 -12.55
C ALA A 29 -9.88 17.70 -11.78
N ARG A 30 -9.21 17.47 -10.65
CA ARG A 30 -8.52 18.51 -9.88
C ARG A 30 -7.09 18.76 -10.36
N GLY A 31 -6.61 18.00 -11.34
CA GLY A 31 -5.26 18.08 -11.88
C GLY A 31 -5.18 18.86 -13.18
N GLY A 32 -4.09 18.65 -13.91
CA GLY A 32 -3.88 19.19 -15.25
C GLY A 32 -3.45 20.65 -15.30
N GLN A 33 -3.12 21.26 -14.15
CA GLN A 33 -2.61 22.63 -14.07
C GLN A 33 -1.13 22.65 -13.69
N ILE A 34 -0.38 23.62 -14.22
CA ILE A 34 0.98 23.88 -13.74
C ILE A 34 0.84 24.69 -12.46
N VAL A 35 1.20 24.09 -11.31
CA VAL A 35 1.15 24.74 -9.99
C VAL A 35 2.48 25.36 -9.59
N PHE A 36 3.56 24.93 -10.27
CA PHE A 36 4.90 25.52 -10.12
C PHE A 36 5.72 25.32 -11.41
N ASP A 37 6.54 26.32 -11.71
CA ASP A 37 7.53 26.31 -12.80
C ASP A 37 8.76 27.10 -12.35
N GLY A 38 9.89 26.43 -12.20
CA GLY A 38 11.12 27.09 -11.74
C GLY A 38 12.24 26.11 -11.37
N SER A 39 13.26 26.62 -10.68
CA SER A 39 14.37 25.79 -10.20
C SER A 39 13.96 24.90 -9.02
N THR A 40 14.68 23.81 -8.80
CA THR A 40 14.45 22.89 -7.66
C THR A 40 14.56 23.61 -6.31
N ALA A 41 15.51 24.56 -6.19
CA ALA A 41 15.65 25.37 -4.98
C ALA A 41 14.40 26.24 -4.69
N ALA A 42 13.82 26.82 -5.73
CA ALA A 42 12.58 27.59 -5.60
C ALA A 42 11.36 26.68 -5.28
N LEU A 43 11.30 25.47 -5.84
CA LEU A 43 10.25 24.50 -5.53
C LEU A 43 10.24 24.11 -4.04
N LYS A 44 11.40 23.95 -3.41
CA LYS A 44 11.49 23.67 -1.97
C LYS A 44 10.87 24.76 -1.10
N GLN A 45 10.83 26.02 -1.58
CA GLN A 45 10.20 27.16 -0.89
C GLN A 45 8.73 27.33 -1.26
N ALA A 46 8.28 26.73 -2.35
CA ALA A 46 6.89 26.81 -2.80
C ALA A 46 5.98 25.95 -1.90
N HIS A 47 4.73 26.41 -1.74
CA HIS A 47 3.69 25.66 -1.02
C HIS A 47 2.88 24.80 -1.98
N THR A 48 3.57 23.95 -2.73
CA THR A 48 2.96 22.88 -3.52
C THR A 48 3.09 21.56 -2.78
N LEU A 49 2.26 20.58 -3.14
CA LEU A 49 2.34 19.24 -2.53
C LEU A 49 3.73 18.62 -2.70
N THR A 50 4.30 18.69 -3.92
CA THR A 50 5.65 18.20 -4.22
C THR A 50 6.72 19.00 -3.45
N GLY A 51 6.59 20.33 -3.40
CA GLY A 51 7.51 21.20 -2.67
C GLY A 51 7.52 20.93 -1.16
N ASP A 52 6.36 20.62 -0.57
CA ASP A 52 6.26 20.27 0.84
C ASP A 52 6.98 18.95 1.18
N TYR A 53 6.90 17.95 0.31
CA TYR A 53 7.66 16.70 0.48
C TYR A 53 9.16 16.90 0.28
N LEU A 54 9.58 17.55 -0.80
CA LEU A 54 11.00 17.76 -1.12
C LEU A 54 11.73 18.69 -0.12
N SER A 55 11.00 19.53 0.59
CA SER A 55 11.55 20.40 1.64
C SER A 55 11.54 19.77 3.03
N GLY A 56 10.94 18.58 3.20
CA GLY A 56 10.77 17.95 4.50
C GLY A 56 9.65 18.52 5.37
N ARG A 57 8.90 19.54 4.90
CA ARG A 57 7.72 20.06 5.62
C ARG A 57 6.62 18.99 5.75
N LYS A 58 6.52 18.11 4.77
CA LYS A 58 5.65 16.93 4.80
C LYS A 58 6.51 15.69 4.60
N GLN A 59 6.25 14.64 5.35
CA GLN A 59 6.95 13.37 5.25
C GLN A 59 5.98 12.30 4.71
N VAL A 60 6.50 11.38 3.90
CA VAL A 60 5.74 10.21 3.43
C VAL A 60 5.30 9.37 4.62
N ILE A 61 6.21 9.18 5.57
CA ILE A 61 5.98 8.45 6.81
C ILE A 61 6.65 9.21 7.94
N ASP A 62 5.85 9.66 8.89
CA ASP A 62 6.33 10.19 10.16
C ASP A 62 6.47 9.03 11.15
N LEU A 63 7.69 8.56 11.33
CA LEU A 63 8.02 7.45 12.25
C LEU A 63 7.84 7.83 13.73
N HIS A 64 7.75 9.11 14.05
CA HIS A 64 7.57 9.65 15.39
C HIS A 64 6.12 10.02 15.70
N SER A 65 5.21 9.90 14.74
CA SER A 65 3.81 10.26 14.92
C SER A 65 3.14 9.39 15.99
N THR A 66 2.48 10.05 16.91
CA THR A 66 1.65 9.41 17.94
C THR A 66 0.17 9.34 17.55
N GLN A 67 -0.19 9.83 16.37
CA GLN A 67 -1.58 9.86 15.92
C GLN A 67 -2.13 8.44 15.71
N ALA A 68 -3.42 8.26 15.97
CA ALA A 68 -4.10 6.99 15.69
C ALA A 68 -4.07 6.70 14.18
N GLY A 69 -3.67 5.49 13.80
CA GLY A 69 -3.54 5.08 12.39
C GLY A 69 -2.25 5.53 11.69
N ALA A 70 -1.33 6.22 12.39
CA ALA A 70 0.00 6.50 11.87
C ALA A 70 0.81 5.20 11.74
N TRP A 71 1.73 5.19 10.77
CA TRP A 71 2.65 4.07 10.62
C TRP A 71 3.50 3.89 11.88
N ARG A 72 3.69 2.64 12.28
CA ARG A 72 4.58 2.27 13.39
C ARG A 72 5.41 1.07 13.00
N GLN A 73 6.72 1.18 13.18
CA GLN A 73 7.58 0.02 13.07
C GLN A 73 7.27 -0.98 14.20
N ARG A 74 7.17 -2.25 13.82
CA ARG A 74 6.85 -3.36 14.72
C ARG A 74 8.12 -4.11 15.06
N ALA A 75 8.54 -4.07 16.31
CA ALA A 75 9.75 -4.75 16.74
C ALA A 75 9.69 -6.26 16.46
N VAL A 76 10.77 -6.81 15.91
CA VAL A 76 10.95 -8.25 15.72
C VAL A 76 11.50 -8.85 16.99
N GLN A 77 10.68 -9.64 17.69
CA GLN A 77 11.03 -10.31 18.95
C GLN A 77 11.55 -11.73 18.69
N PRO A 78 12.27 -12.36 19.65
CA PRO A 78 12.70 -13.75 19.50
C PRO A 78 11.56 -14.74 19.25
N ASN A 79 10.37 -14.48 19.80
CA ASN A 79 9.16 -15.29 19.63
C ASN A 79 8.29 -14.87 18.44
N THR A 80 8.70 -13.89 17.62
CA THR A 80 7.99 -13.54 16.39
C THR A 80 7.99 -14.74 15.45
N PRO A 81 6.83 -15.21 14.97
CA PRO A 81 6.76 -16.29 13.99
C PRO A 81 7.55 -15.94 12.74
N ARG A 82 8.22 -16.93 12.13
CA ARG A 82 9.10 -16.74 10.98
C ARG A 82 8.88 -17.80 9.91
N LEU A 83 9.08 -17.41 8.66
CA LEU A 83 9.39 -18.34 7.59
C LEU A 83 10.91 -18.52 7.54
N LEU A 84 11.35 -19.75 7.33
CA LEU A 84 12.75 -20.12 7.11
C LEU A 84 12.86 -20.72 5.73
N LEU A 85 13.55 -20.06 4.82
CA LEU A 85 13.90 -20.59 3.50
C LEU A 85 15.37 -21.00 3.54
N GLU A 86 15.65 -22.23 3.18
CA GLU A 86 17.01 -22.78 3.21
C GLU A 86 17.45 -23.23 1.83
N GLY A 87 18.70 -22.92 1.50
CA GLY A 87 19.39 -23.46 0.34
C GLY A 87 18.81 -22.99 -1.01
N ALA A 88 18.28 -21.78 -1.11
CA ALA A 88 17.77 -21.25 -2.36
C ALA A 88 18.93 -21.01 -3.36
N ARG A 89 18.84 -21.65 -4.56
CA ARG A 89 19.90 -21.68 -5.57
C ARG A 89 19.37 -21.60 -7.00
N GLN A 90 18.19 -21.03 -7.17
CA GLN A 90 17.59 -20.82 -8.50
C GLN A 90 18.29 -19.66 -9.20
N HIS A 91 18.56 -19.78 -10.50
CA HIS A 91 19.24 -18.80 -11.34
C HIS A 91 20.57 -18.34 -10.73
N ASN A 92 20.67 -17.08 -10.37
CA ASN A 92 21.87 -16.50 -9.79
C ASN A 92 21.96 -16.58 -8.25
N LEU A 93 20.95 -17.15 -7.57
CA LEU A 93 20.96 -17.31 -6.12
C LEU A 93 22.07 -18.29 -5.69
N GLN A 94 22.90 -17.85 -4.75
CA GLN A 94 24.11 -18.56 -4.31
C GLN A 94 23.86 -19.39 -3.03
N ASN A 95 22.93 -20.35 -3.08
CA ASN A 95 22.62 -21.25 -1.96
C ASN A 95 22.30 -20.47 -0.67
N ILE A 96 21.43 -19.47 -0.78
CA ILE A 96 21.11 -18.56 0.33
C ILE A 96 20.06 -19.17 1.26
N SER A 97 20.21 -18.86 2.54
CA SER A 97 19.22 -19.15 3.59
C SER A 97 18.86 -17.89 4.33
N LEU A 98 17.55 -17.70 4.61
CA LEU A 98 17.05 -16.47 5.22
C LEU A 98 15.85 -16.71 6.12
N GLU A 99 15.69 -15.81 7.08
CA GLU A 99 14.56 -15.75 7.98
C GLU A 99 13.67 -14.56 7.67
N ILE A 100 12.37 -14.79 7.57
CA ILE A 100 11.37 -13.77 7.25
C ILE A 100 10.40 -13.68 8.42
N PRO A 101 10.46 -12.62 9.24
CA PRO A 101 9.52 -12.44 10.34
C PRO A 101 8.12 -12.16 9.81
N LEU A 102 7.11 -12.85 10.37
CA LEU A 102 5.71 -12.70 10.00
C LEU A 102 5.02 -11.59 10.80
N GLN A 103 3.84 -11.14 10.31
CA GLN A 103 3.09 -9.99 10.85
C GLN A 103 3.93 -8.71 10.87
N ARG A 104 4.81 -8.57 9.89
CA ARG A 104 5.77 -7.46 9.70
C ARG A 104 5.76 -7.01 8.25
N LEU A 105 6.19 -5.78 8.02
CA LEU A 105 6.61 -5.33 6.72
C LEU A 105 8.07 -5.72 6.52
N VAL A 106 8.31 -6.71 5.68
CA VAL A 106 9.64 -7.13 5.27
C VAL A 106 9.93 -6.55 3.89
N CYS A 107 11.04 -5.85 3.76
CA CYS A 107 11.45 -5.28 2.49
C CYS A 107 12.69 -6.03 1.95
N ILE A 108 12.60 -6.51 0.70
CA ILE A 108 13.72 -7.10 -0.03
C ILE A 108 14.32 -5.98 -0.89
N THR A 109 15.58 -5.67 -0.66
CA THR A 109 16.33 -4.59 -1.31
C THR A 109 17.55 -5.12 -2.04
N GLY A 110 18.27 -4.23 -2.71
CA GLY A 110 19.52 -4.54 -3.40
C GLY A 110 19.53 -4.07 -4.86
N VAL A 111 20.71 -4.10 -5.48
CA VAL A 111 20.92 -3.63 -6.84
C VAL A 111 20.09 -4.41 -7.88
N SER A 112 19.92 -3.82 -9.07
CA SER A 112 19.23 -4.50 -10.16
C SER A 112 19.98 -5.78 -10.54
N GLY A 113 19.25 -6.89 -10.79
CA GLY A 113 19.84 -8.19 -11.11
C GLY A 113 20.44 -8.94 -9.92
N SER A 114 20.30 -8.47 -8.67
CA SER A 114 20.81 -9.17 -7.47
C SER A 114 20.02 -10.43 -7.08
N GLY A 115 18.93 -10.75 -7.76
CA GLY A 115 18.14 -11.96 -7.53
C GLY A 115 16.87 -11.77 -6.70
N LYS A 116 16.43 -10.53 -6.42
CA LYS A 116 15.22 -10.21 -5.64
C LYS A 116 13.96 -10.87 -6.21
N SER A 117 13.69 -10.67 -7.50
CA SER A 117 12.51 -11.24 -8.16
C SER A 117 12.60 -12.77 -8.22
N THR A 118 13.80 -13.32 -8.49
CA THR A 118 14.03 -14.77 -8.44
C THR A 118 13.70 -15.34 -7.06
N LEU A 119 14.18 -14.70 -5.99
CA LEU A 119 13.91 -15.13 -4.62
C LEU A 119 12.39 -15.13 -4.33
N MET A 120 11.69 -14.06 -4.70
CA MET A 120 10.27 -13.89 -4.36
C MET A 120 9.36 -14.64 -5.32
N GLN A 121 9.55 -14.47 -6.65
CA GLN A 121 8.61 -14.96 -7.66
C GLN A 121 8.88 -16.41 -8.07
N ASP A 122 10.16 -16.80 -8.16
CA ASP A 122 10.51 -18.14 -8.67
C ASP A 122 10.69 -19.15 -7.54
N VAL A 123 11.04 -18.71 -6.32
CA VAL A 123 11.29 -19.64 -5.20
C VAL A 123 10.20 -19.54 -4.13
N LEU A 124 10.08 -18.40 -3.45
CA LEU A 124 9.25 -18.26 -2.25
C LEU A 124 7.74 -18.37 -2.56
N ALA A 125 7.24 -17.62 -3.55
CA ALA A 125 5.82 -17.62 -3.90
C ALA A 125 5.35 -19.01 -4.38
N PRO A 126 6.02 -19.69 -5.34
CA PRO A 126 5.62 -21.03 -5.77
C PRO A 126 5.73 -22.06 -4.65
N ALA A 127 6.75 -21.99 -3.78
CA ALA A 127 6.88 -22.91 -2.65
C ALA A 127 5.70 -22.80 -1.68
N LEU A 128 5.27 -21.56 -1.36
CA LEU A 128 4.11 -21.31 -0.51
C LEU A 128 2.79 -21.67 -1.20
N LEU A 129 2.60 -21.33 -2.47
CA LEU A 129 1.40 -21.70 -3.23
C LEU A 129 1.22 -23.21 -3.26
N ARG A 130 2.31 -23.94 -3.48
CA ARG A 130 2.31 -25.40 -3.45
C ARG A 130 1.97 -25.96 -2.05
N HIS A 131 2.52 -25.36 -0.98
CA HIS A 131 2.18 -25.71 0.40
C HIS A 131 0.68 -25.58 0.67
N PHE A 132 0.03 -24.53 0.14
CA PHE A 132 -1.42 -24.31 0.27
C PHE A 132 -2.26 -25.06 -0.78
N GLY A 133 -1.68 -25.96 -1.57
CA GLY A 133 -2.41 -26.77 -2.57
C GLY A 133 -2.93 -25.96 -3.75
N LYS A 134 -2.38 -24.77 -4.01
CA LYS A 134 -2.74 -23.93 -5.16
C LYS A 134 -1.96 -24.33 -6.41
N ALA A 135 -2.60 -24.17 -7.58
CA ALA A 135 -1.94 -24.36 -8.86
C ALA A 135 -0.82 -23.32 -9.04
N THR A 136 0.39 -23.82 -9.31
CA THR A 136 1.58 -22.98 -9.54
C THR A 136 2.60 -23.78 -10.33
N GLU A 137 3.58 -23.08 -10.88
CA GLU A 137 4.79 -23.71 -11.44
C GLU A 137 5.60 -24.40 -10.34
N ALA A 138 6.55 -25.24 -10.74
CA ALA A 138 7.45 -25.87 -9.79
C ALA A 138 8.31 -24.80 -9.10
N PRO A 139 8.42 -24.81 -7.77
CA PRO A 139 9.30 -23.89 -7.07
C PRO A 139 10.74 -24.02 -7.54
N GLY A 140 11.42 -22.91 -7.65
CA GLY A 140 12.85 -22.85 -7.94
C GLY A 140 13.66 -23.66 -6.93
N ALA A 141 14.87 -24.05 -7.31
CA ALA A 141 15.71 -24.92 -6.52
C ALA A 141 16.01 -24.36 -5.12
N HIS A 142 15.58 -25.09 -4.08
CA HIS A 142 15.83 -24.81 -2.67
C HIS A 142 15.79 -26.13 -1.88
N ASP A 143 16.31 -26.12 -0.66
CA ASP A 143 16.30 -27.34 0.16
C ASP A 143 14.98 -27.52 0.90
N ARG A 144 14.52 -26.51 1.64
CA ARG A 144 13.24 -26.55 2.37
C ARG A 144 12.71 -25.16 2.72
N LEU A 145 11.39 -25.11 2.92
CA LEU A 145 10.68 -23.95 3.47
C LEU A 145 9.94 -24.40 4.73
N LEU A 146 10.23 -23.76 5.86
CA LEU A 146 9.63 -24.03 7.17
C LEU A 146 8.82 -22.84 7.64
N GLY A 147 7.88 -23.07 8.55
CA GLY A 147 7.07 -22.01 9.17
C GLY A 147 5.85 -21.57 8.36
N ALA A 148 5.58 -22.15 7.20
CA ALA A 148 4.38 -21.86 6.41
C ALA A 148 3.08 -22.16 7.17
N ASP A 149 3.12 -23.06 8.16
CA ASP A 149 1.99 -23.36 9.05
C ASP A 149 1.51 -22.17 9.89
N HIS A 150 2.32 -21.12 10.03
CA HIS A 150 1.90 -19.87 10.70
C HIS A 150 1.00 -19.01 9.81
N LEU A 151 0.85 -19.33 8.55
CA LEU A 151 0.04 -18.60 7.57
C LEU A 151 -1.24 -19.37 7.24
N SER A 152 -2.27 -18.64 6.83
CA SER A 152 -3.50 -19.20 6.26
C SER A 152 -3.45 -19.29 4.74
N ASP A 153 -2.71 -18.42 4.11
CA ASP A 153 -2.65 -18.26 2.66
C ASP A 153 -1.46 -17.41 2.22
N VAL A 154 -1.18 -17.42 0.91
CA VAL A 154 -0.26 -16.51 0.23
C VAL A 154 -0.92 -15.88 -0.98
N VAL A 155 -0.69 -14.59 -1.18
CA VAL A 155 -1.22 -13.81 -2.29
C VAL A 155 -0.08 -13.01 -2.91
N PHE A 156 0.12 -13.20 -4.21
CA PHE A 156 1.04 -12.37 -4.99
C PHE A 156 0.26 -11.23 -5.66
N VAL A 157 0.64 -10.01 -5.36
CA VAL A 157 -0.01 -8.78 -5.85
C VAL A 157 0.93 -8.08 -6.84
N ASP A 158 0.80 -8.47 -8.09
CA ASP A 158 1.58 -7.94 -9.20
C ASP A 158 0.85 -6.80 -9.93
N GLN A 159 1.54 -6.21 -10.91
CA GLN A 159 1.00 -5.16 -11.78
C GLN A 159 0.19 -5.70 -12.98
N SER A 160 -0.06 -7.00 -13.04
CA SER A 160 -0.86 -7.59 -14.12
C SER A 160 -2.30 -7.06 -14.10
N PRO A 161 -2.95 -6.95 -15.26
CA PRO A 161 -4.34 -6.48 -15.35
C PRO A 161 -5.29 -7.36 -14.54
N ILE A 162 -6.28 -6.73 -13.90
CA ILE A 162 -7.36 -7.40 -13.19
C ILE A 162 -8.44 -7.77 -14.19
N GLY A 163 -8.59 -9.07 -14.49
CA GLY A 163 -9.61 -9.55 -15.42
C GLY A 163 -9.35 -9.16 -16.88
N LYS A 164 -10.10 -9.78 -17.77
CA LYS A 164 -9.92 -9.61 -19.24
C LYS A 164 -11.10 -8.90 -19.90
N THR A 165 -12.11 -8.46 -19.14
CA THR A 165 -13.34 -7.91 -19.72
C THR A 165 -13.60 -6.48 -19.25
N ALA A 166 -14.09 -5.63 -20.15
CA ALA A 166 -14.52 -4.26 -19.86
C ALA A 166 -15.71 -4.17 -18.87
N ARG A 167 -16.32 -5.30 -18.47
CA ARG A 167 -17.36 -5.36 -17.44
C ARG A 167 -16.80 -5.16 -16.04
N SER A 168 -15.58 -5.66 -15.79
CA SER A 168 -14.90 -5.44 -14.52
C SER A 168 -14.62 -3.96 -14.33
N ASN A 169 -15.03 -3.40 -13.20
CA ASN A 169 -14.82 -2.00 -12.83
C ASN A 169 -14.59 -1.87 -11.31
N PRO A 170 -14.06 -0.75 -10.82
CA PRO A 170 -13.75 -0.55 -9.42
C PRO A 170 -14.94 -0.80 -8.48
N ALA A 171 -16.13 -0.31 -8.82
CA ALA A 171 -17.32 -0.48 -7.98
C ALA A 171 -17.73 -1.95 -7.80
N SER A 172 -17.64 -2.75 -8.87
CA SER A 172 -17.93 -4.19 -8.80
C SER A 172 -16.83 -4.97 -8.09
N TYR A 173 -15.59 -4.55 -8.26
CA TYR A 173 -14.43 -5.24 -7.69
C TYR A 173 -14.43 -5.24 -6.15
N VAL A 174 -14.80 -4.13 -5.54
CA VAL A 174 -14.91 -4.02 -4.08
C VAL A 174 -16.31 -4.35 -3.54
N GLY A 175 -17.25 -4.75 -4.40
CA GLY A 175 -18.62 -5.12 -4.01
C GLY A 175 -19.56 -3.93 -3.75
N ALA A 176 -19.14 -2.69 -4.03
CA ALA A 176 -19.99 -1.50 -3.85
C ALA A 176 -21.20 -1.49 -4.78
N TRP A 177 -21.05 -2.09 -5.98
CA TRP A 177 -22.12 -2.13 -6.97
C TRP A 177 -23.35 -2.89 -6.48
N ASP A 178 -23.19 -3.91 -5.64
CA ASP A 178 -24.32 -4.66 -5.09
C ASP A 178 -25.20 -3.81 -4.17
N ALA A 179 -24.60 -2.98 -3.33
CA ALA A 179 -25.32 -2.03 -2.49
C ALA A 179 -26.02 -0.94 -3.35
N ILE A 180 -25.33 -0.43 -4.38
CA ILE A 180 -25.89 0.59 -5.28
C ILE A 180 -27.11 0.03 -6.04
N ARG A 181 -27.06 -1.21 -6.56
CA ARG A 181 -28.20 -1.85 -7.24
C ARG A 181 -29.43 -1.98 -6.35
N GLN A 182 -29.22 -2.25 -5.06
CA GLN A 182 -30.32 -2.30 -4.09
C GLN A 182 -31.01 -0.94 -3.94
N LEU A 183 -30.24 0.16 -3.92
CA LEU A 183 -30.80 1.50 -3.86
C LEU A 183 -31.69 1.82 -5.09
N PHE A 184 -31.25 1.42 -6.29
CA PHE A 184 -32.08 1.59 -7.50
C PHE A 184 -33.33 0.75 -7.46
N ALA A 185 -33.29 -0.47 -6.93
CA ALA A 185 -34.46 -1.33 -6.80
C ALA A 185 -35.54 -0.76 -5.83
N THR A 186 -35.14 0.11 -4.92
CA THR A 186 -36.06 0.80 -3.99
C THR A 186 -36.65 2.10 -4.56
N ALA A 187 -36.18 2.57 -5.72
CA ALA A 187 -36.71 3.76 -6.35
C ALA A 187 -38.18 3.59 -6.75
N PRO A 188 -39.05 4.63 -6.63
CA PRO A 188 -40.49 4.50 -6.91
C PRO A 188 -40.80 3.91 -8.27
N LEU A 189 -40.16 4.40 -9.33
CA LEU A 189 -40.39 3.89 -10.70
C LEU A 189 -39.92 2.44 -10.88
N ALA A 190 -38.85 2.02 -10.16
CA ALA A 190 -38.38 0.64 -10.18
C ALA A 190 -39.40 -0.30 -9.50
N GLN A 191 -39.98 0.13 -8.38
CA GLN A 191 -41.03 -0.62 -7.68
C GLN A 191 -42.29 -0.72 -8.51
N GLU A 192 -42.75 0.38 -9.13
CA GLU A 192 -43.92 0.40 -10.04
C GLU A 192 -43.74 -0.59 -11.20
N ARG A 193 -42.52 -0.67 -11.77
CA ARG A 193 -42.21 -1.58 -12.88
C ARG A 193 -41.83 -2.99 -12.46
N GLY A 194 -41.81 -3.28 -11.15
CA GLY A 194 -41.37 -4.57 -10.61
C GLY A 194 -39.90 -4.89 -10.84
N TYR A 195 -39.05 -3.87 -10.94
CA TYR A 195 -37.59 -4.04 -11.16
C TYR A 195 -36.89 -4.42 -9.85
N THR A 196 -36.19 -5.54 -9.87
CA THR A 196 -35.33 -5.98 -8.76
C THR A 196 -33.90 -5.53 -8.97
N ALA A 197 -33.04 -5.69 -7.95
CA ALA A 197 -31.64 -5.35 -8.06
C ALA A 197 -30.90 -6.10 -9.18
N SER A 198 -31.37 -7.27 -9.59
CA SER A 198 -30.78 -8.02 -10.71
C SER A 198 -30.98 -7.31 -12.06
N LYS A 199 -32.02 -6.51 -12.21
CA LYS A 199 -32.28 -5.73 -13.42
C LYS A 199 -31.21 -4.68 -13.66
N PHE A 200 -30.63 -4.13 -12.59
CA PHE A 200 -29.54 -3.15 -12.61
C PHE A 200 -28.12 -3.77 -12.63
N SER A 201 -28.01 -5.07 -12.93
CA SER A 201 -26.73 -5.72 -13.12
C SER A 201 -26.25 -5.55 -14.56
N PHE A 202 -24.99 -5.14 -14.75
CA PHE A 202 -24.36 -5.14 -16.08
C PHE A 202 -23.63 -6.46 -16.38
N ASN A 203 -23.56 -7.39 -15.43
CA ASN A 203 -22.95 -8.72 -15.61
C ASN A 203 -23.96 -9.78 -16.04
N SER A 204 -25.21 -9.67 -15.60
CA SER A 204 -26.29 -10.63 -15.84
C SER A 204 -27.63 -9.91 -15.95
N GLY A 205 -28.64 -10.62 -16.38
CA GLY A 205 -30.00 -10.08 -16.50
C GLY A 205 -30.29 -9.40 -17.84
N ASP A 206 -31.54 -8.99 -18.01
CA ASP A 206 -32.12 -8.46 -19.24
C ASP A 206 -32.13 -6.92 -19.33
N GLY A 207 -31.66 -6.24 -18.28
CA GLY A 207 -31.56 -4.77 -18.27
C GLY A 207 -30.34 -4.22 -19.03
N ARG A 208 -29.46 -5.09 -19.49
CA ARG A 208 -28.24 -4.71 -20.21
C ARG A 208 -28.52 -4.26 -21.64
N CYS A 209 -27.67 -3.37 -22.16
CA CYS A 209 -27.61 -3.10 -23.59
C CYS A 209 -27.40 -4.41 -24.34
N PRO A 210 -28.27 -4.76 -25.33
CA PRO A 210 -28.18 -6.02 -26.06
C PRO A 210 -26.90 -6.11 -26.90
N THR A 211 -26.43 -5.00 -27.44
CA THR A 211 -25.27 -4.93 -28.35
C THR A 211 -23.97 -5.23 -27.60
N CYS A 212 -23.66 -4.48 -26.54
CA CYS A 212 -22.42 -4.70 -25.77
C CYS A 212 -22.57 -5.70 -24.62
N GLY A 213 -23.76 -6.23 -24.38
CA GLY A 213 -24.01 -7.16 -23.28
C GLY A 213 -23.66 -6.60 -21.90
N GLY A 214 -23.72 -5.28 -21.71
CA GLY A 214 -23.42 -4.61 -20.45
C GLY A 214 -21.96 -4.20 -20.25
N SER A 215 -21.07 -4.42 -21.24
CA SER A 215 -19.68 -3.95 -21.16
C SER A 215 -19.57 -2.43 -21.30
N GLY A 216 -20.49 -1.80 -22.05
CA GLY A 216 -20.43 -0.38 -22.42
C GLY A 216 -19.40 -0.07 -23.51
N PHE A 217 -18.53 -1.03 -23.83
CA PHE A 217 -17.42 -0.86 -24.74
C PHE A 217 -17.30 -2.06 -25.67
N GLU A 218 -16.74 -1.81 -26.86
CA GLU A 218 -16.24 -2.80 -27.77
C GLU A 218 -14.72 -2.89 -27.60
N HIS A 219 -14.20 -4.10 -27.46
CA HIS A 219 -12.79 -4.36 -27.32
C HIS A 219 -12.21 -4.65 -28.71
N VAL A 220 -11.25 -3.85 -29.11
CA VAL A 220 -10.51 -4.02 -30.37
C VAL A 220 -9.08 -4.42 -30.03
N GLU A 221 -8.76 -5.70 -30.27
CA GLU A 221 -7.40 -6.21 -30.09
C GLU A 221 -6.49 -5.66 -31.20
N MET A 222 -5.39 -5.06 -30.79
CA MET A 222 -4.38 -4.50 -31.68
C MET A 222 -3.11 -5.35 -31.61
N GLN A 223 -2.73 -6.01 -32.71
CA GLN A 223 -1.61 -6.98 -32.71
C GLN A 223 -0.25 -6.39 -32.27
N PHE A 224 -0.03 -5.08 -32.45
CA PHE A 224 1.25 -4.41 -32.16
C PHE A 224 1.13 -3.15 -31.29
N LEU A 225 -0.08 -2.81 -30.85
CA LEU A 225 -0.39 -1.65 -30.00
C LEU A 225 -1.23 -2.10 -28.81
N SER A 226 -1.37 -1.23 -27.81
CA SER A 226 -2.29 -1.46 -26.70
C SER A 226 -3.73 -1.61 -27.22
N ASP A 227 -4.47 -2.53 -26.65
CA ASP A 227 -5.88 -2.75 -26.95
C ASP A 227 -6.70 -1.46 -26.79
N VAL A 228 -7.65 -1.24 -27.68
CA VAL A 228 -8.52 -0.07 -27.67
C VAL A 228 -9.93 -0.45 -27.25
N TYR A 229 -10.48 0.31 -26.32
CA TYR A 229 -11.87 0.18 -25.84
C TYR A 229 -12.71 1.32 -26.42
N LEU A 230 -13.46 1.02 -27.48
CA LEU A 230 -14.39 1.96 -28.11
C LEU A 230 -15.74 1.93 -27.38
N ARG A 231 -16.38 3.10 -27.24
CA ARG A 231 -17.75 3.13 -26.67
C ARG A 231 -18.71 2.39 -27.57
N CYS A 232 -19.59 1.60 -26.97
CA CYS A 232 -20.66 0.90 -27.69
C CYS A 232 -21.52 1.91 -28.46
N PRO A 233 -21.74 1.73 -29.77
CA PRO A 233 -22.48 2.69 -30.60
C PRO A 233 -23.93 2.86 -30.16
N ASP A 234 -24.58 1.81 -29.64
CA ASP A 234 -25.98 1.84 -29.27
C ASP A 234 -26.23 2.50 -27.92
N CYS A 235 -25.45 2.16 -26.90
CA CYS A 235 -25.64 2.70 -25.55
C CYS A 235 -24.64 3.81 -25.18
N ASN A 236 -23.72 4.18 -26.07
CA ASN A 236 -22.70 5.20 -25.86
C ASN A 236 -21.97 5.07 -24.51
N GLY A 237 -21.63 3.85 -24.12
CA GLY A 237 -20.94 3.57 -22.85
C GLY A 237 -21.86 3.39 -21.64
N GLN A 238 -23.16 3.63 -21.76
CA GLN A 238 -24.12 3.62 -20.64
C GLN A 238 -24.45 2.21 -20.13
N ARG A 239 -24.10 1.13 -20.86
CA ARG A 239 -24.21 -0.29 -20.46
C ARG A 239 -25.62 -0.86 -20.37
N TYR A 240 -26.66 -0.04 -20.27
CA TYR A 240 -28.04 -0.41 -20.00
C TYR A 240 -28.98 -0.07 -21.14
N ARG A 241 -30.17 -0.69 -21.10
CA ARG A 241 -31.29 -0.33 -21.96
C ARG A 241 -31.86 1.01 -21.55
N PRO A 242 -32.48 1.79 -22.50
CA PRO A 242 -33.00 3.13 -22.20
C PRO A 242 -34.04 3.15 -21.06
N GLU A 243 -34.90 2.13 -20.96
CA GLU A 243 -35.94 2.05 -19.92
C GLU A 243 -35.39 1.98 -18.49
N LEU A 244 -34.14 1.48 -18.30
CA LEU A 244 -33.48 1.49 -16.98
C LEU A 244 -32.89 2.86 -16.64
N LEU A 245 -32.52 3.64 -17.64
CA LEU A 245 -31.96 4.99 -17.44
C LEU A 245 -33.04 6.00 -17.01
N GLU A 246 -34.33 5.65 -17.16
CA GLU A 246 -35.43 6.43 -16.63
C GLU A 246 -35.54 6.34 -15.09
N VAL A 247 -35.11 5.22 -14.52
CA VAL A 247 -35.07 5.03 -13.06
C VAL A 247 -34.01 5.91 -12.45
N ARG A 248 -34.41 6.80 -11.55
CA ARG A 248 -33.47 7.75 -10.89
C ARG A 248 -33.59 7.67 -9.38
N ILE A 249 -32.45 7.87 -8.73
CA ILE A 249 -32.37 8.05 -7.28
C ILE A 249 -31.96 9.49 -6.99
N GLN A 250 -32.55 10.08 -5.95
CA GLN A 250 -32.18 11.42 -5.51
C GLN A 250 -31.02 11.33 -4.50
N ARG A 251 -29.91 12.05 -4.76
CA ARG A 251 -28.80 12.19 -3.84
C ARG A 251 -28.35 13.64 -3.82
N ALA A 252 -28.37 14.25 -2.64
CA ALA A 252 -28.23 15.69 -2.48
C ALA A 252 -29.20 16.43 -3.44
N ASP A 253 -28.70 17.29 -4.29
CA ASP A 253 -29.45 18.08 -5.28
C ASP A 253 -29.51 17.41 -6.67
N ARG A 254 -28.98 16.18 -6.82
CA ARG A 254 -28.87 15.47 -8.11
C ARG A 254 -29.79 14.28 -8.20
N ALA A 255 -30.51 14.19 -9.33
CA ALA A 255 -31.26 13.01 -9.72
C ALA A 255 -30.39 12.16 -10.67
N LEU A 256 -29.93 11.01 -10.20
CA LEU A 256 -28.96 10.17 -10.90
C LEU A 256 -29.61 8.88 -11.39
N ASN A 257 -29.38 8.52 -12.64
CA ASN A 257 -29.66 7.17 -13.14
C ASN A 257 -28.45 6.24 -12.91
N VAL A 258 -28.60 4.97 -13.23
CA VAL A 258 -27.59 3.95 -12.99
C VAL A 258 -26.30 4.17 -13.79
N ALA A 259 -26.38 4.76 -14.99
CA ALA A 259 -25.21 5.09 -15.80
C ALA A 259 -24.50 6.35 -15.27
N ASP A 260 -25.25 7.35 -14.80
CA ASP A 260 -24.68 8.55 -14.18
C ASP A 260 -23.83 8.17 -12.96
N VAL A 261 -24.27 7.19 -12.16
CA VAL A 261 -23.50 6.71 -11.00
C VAL A 261 -22.19 6.05 -11.42
N LEU A 262 -22.16 5.30 -12.52
CA LEU A 262 -20.92 4.68 -13.02
C LEU A 262 -19.91 5.71 -13.54
N GLU A 263 -20.35 6.89 -13.96
CA GLU A 263 -19.48 7.98 -14.41
C GLU A 263 -18.91 8.82 -13.26
N LEU A 264 -19.43 8.69 -12.04
CA LEU A 264 -18.86 9.34 -10.86
C LEU A 264 -17.46 8.81 -10.57
N THR A 265 -16.57 9.69 -10.15
CA THR A 265 -15.35 9.27 -9.46
C THR A 265 -15.69 8.66 -8.11
N VAL A 266 -14.79 7.85 -7.55
CA VAL A 266 -14.96 7.30 -6.20
C VAL A 266 -15.13 8.43 -5.18
N HIS A 267 -14.38 9.53 -5.31
CA HIS A 267 -14.48 10.70 -4.47
C HIS A 267 -15.90 11.31 -4.51
N GLU A 268 -16.43 11.59 -5.70
CA GLU A 268 -17.80 12.13 -5.86
C GLU A 268 -18.84 11.15 -5.31
N ALA A 269 -18.67 9.86 -5.55
CA ALA A 269 -19.56 8.83 -5.04
C ALA A 269 -19.58 8.80 -3.50
N THR A 270 -18.42 8.92 -2.84
CA THR A 270 -18.38 8.94 -1.36
C THR A 270 -19.11 10.16 -0.78
N GLN A 271 -19.12 11.29 -1.48
CA GLN A 271 -19.87 12.47 -1.07
C GLN A 271 -21.37 12.31 -1.29
N LEU A 272 -21.78 11.85 -2.48
CA LEU A 272 -23.20 11.70 -2.85
C LEU A 272 -23.90 10.57 -2.08
N PHE A 273 -23.19 9.52 -1.72
CA PHE A 273 -23.69 8.39 -0.93
C PHE A 273 -23.33 8.50 0.56
N ALA A 274 -23.05 9.69 1.08
CA ALA A 274 -22.64 9.90 2.48
C ALA A 274 -23.62 9.30 3.51
N ALA A 275 -24.91 9.22 3.20
CA ALA A 275 -25.92 8.59 4.03
C ALA A 275 -26.00 7.04 3.87
N ASP A 276 -25.41 6.49 2.82
CA ASP A 276 -25.55 5.07 2.45
C ASP A 276 -24.33 4.26 2.98
N ARG A 277 -24.36 3.92 4.27
CA ARG A 277 -23.24 3.28 4.98
C ARG A 277 -22.65 2.04 4.27
N GLN A 278 -23.48 1.24 3.59
CA GLN A 278 -23.01 0.05 2.89
C GLN A 278 -22.17 0.41 1.67
N VAL A 279 -22.57 1.43 0.91
CA VAL A 279 -21.83 1.94 -0.25
C VAL A 279 -20.51 2.55 0.21
N LEU A 280 -20.54 3.43 1.23
CA LEU A 280 -19.33 4.05 1.78
C LEU A 280 -18.32 3.01 2.26
N ARG A 281 -18.78 2.03 3.06
CA ARG A 281 -17.92 0.98 3.57
C ARG A 281 -17.25 0.17 2.46
N ALA A 282 -17.94 -0.08 1.37
CA ALA A 282 -17.38 -0.81 0.24
C ALA A 282 -16.40 0.05 -0.59
N LEU A 283 -16.64 1.37 -0.72
CA LEU A 283 -15.77 2.28 -1.48
C LEU A 283 -14.53 2.74 -0.70
N GLN A 284 -14.57 2.77 0.65
CA GLN A 284 -13.49 3.26 1.49
C GLN A 284 -12.13 2.62 1.17
N PRO A 285 -12.00 1.31 0.94
CA PRO A 285 -10.74 0.71 0.56
C PRO A 285 -10.10 1.29 -0.72
N ILE A 286 -10.91 1.73 -1.69
CA ILE A 286 -10.39 2.38 -2.91
C ILE A 286 -9.82 3.76 -2.56
N VAL A 287 -10.48 4.50 -1.66
CA VAL A 287 -9.98 5.79 -1.15
C VAL A 287 -8.68 5.59 -0.39
N ASP A 288 -8.62 4.57 0.48
CA ASP A 288 -7.47 4.27 1.34
C ASP A 288 -6.19 3.97 0.54
N VAL A 289 -6.34 3.38 -0.65
CA VAL A 289 -5.21 3.13 -1.57
C VAL A 289 -4.92 4.29 -2.53
N GLY A 290 -5.62 5.41 -2.41
CA GLY A 290 -5.38 6.62 -3.23
C GLY A 290 -5.92 6.54 -4.66
N LEU A 291 -6.99 5.77 -4.89
CA LEU A 291 -7.68 5.66 -6.19
C LEU A 291 -9.02 6.41 -6.21
N ASP A 292 -9.18 7.43 -5.38
CA ASP A 292 -10.41 8.21 -5.24
C ASP A 292 -10.79 9.01 -6.51
N TYR A 293 -9.85 9.24 -7.41
CA TYR A 293 -10.05 9.91 -8.70
C TYR A 293 -10.58 8.99 -9.81
N VAL A 294 -10.50 7.68 -9.64
CA VAL A 294 -10.94 6.70 -10.66
C VAL A 294 -12.46 6.65 -10.70
N LYS A 295 -13.04 6.52 -11.89
CA LYS A 295 -14.50 6.39 -12.04
C LYS A 295 -14.98 5.01 -11.58
N LEU A 296 -16.18 4.96 -10.97
CA LEU A 296 -16.81 3.72 -10.50
C LEU A 296 -16.95 2.69 -11.63
N GLY A 297 -17.31 3.15 -12.83
CA GLY A 297 -17.55 2.31 -14.00
C GLY A 297 -16.35 2.18 -14.94
N GLN A 298 -15.17 2.69 -14.60
CA GLN A 298 -14.00 2.58 -15.47
C GLN A 298 -13.65 1.12 -15.73
N PRO A 299 -13.49 0.69 -16.99
CA PRO A 299 -13.04 -0.67 -17.28
C PRO A 299 -11.68 -0.93 -16.63
N VAL A 300 -11.57 -1.99 -15.83
CA VAL A 300 -10.32 -2.30 -15.11
C VAL A 300 -9.12 -2.51 -16.06
N PRO A 301 -9.26 -3.11 -17.26
CA PRO A 301 -8.14 -3.21 -18.18
C PRO A 301 -7.57 -1.86 -18.69
N THR A 302 -8.28 -0.75 -18.48
CA THR A 302 -7.81 0.60 -18.83
C THR A 302 -7.01 1.27 -17.71
N LEU A 303 -6.89 0.63 -16.56
CA LEU A 303 -6.07 1.11 -15.46
C LEU A 303 -4.58 0.86 -15.77
N SER A 304 -3.73 1.76 -15.31
CA SER A 304 -2.28 1.53 -15.31
C SER A 304 -1.92 0.34 -14.41
N GLY A 305 -0.73 -0.26 -14.61
CA GLY A 305 -0.27 -1.38 -13.78
C GLY A 305 -0.29 -1.08 -12.29
N GLY A 306 0.17 0.11 -11.90
CA GLY A 306 0.15 0.56 -10.50
C GLY A 306 -1.27 0.80 -9.96
N GLU A 307 -2.20 1.32 -10.77
CA GLU A 307 -3.61 1.45 -10.38
C GLU A 307 -4.28 0.07 -10.22
N ALA A 308 -4.00 -0.86 -11.13
CA ALA A 308 -4.49 -2.24 -11.02
C ALA A 308 -3.97 -2.91 -9.74
N GLN A 309 -2.69 -2.78 -9.43
CA GLN A 309 -2.10 -3.32 -8.20
C GLN A 309 -2.76 -2.73 -6.95
N ARG A 310 -2.94 -1.41 -6.89
CA ARG A 310 -3.63 -0.74 -5.78
C ARG A 310 -5.10 -1.16 -5.67
N LEU A 311 -5.79 -1.36 -6.81
CA LEU A 311 -7.16 -1.86 -6.78
C LEU A 311 -7.24 -3.30 -6.26
N LYS A 312 -6.27 -4.17 -6.59
CA LYS A 312 -6.15 -5.51 -5.96
C LYS A 312 -6.04 -5.39 -4.45
N LEU A 313 -5.18 -4.50 -3.97
CA LEU A 313 -5.03 -4.23 -2.54
C LEU A 313 -6.34 -3.75 -1.89
N ALA A 314 -7.06 -2.82 -2.53
CA ALA A 314 -8.37 -2.38 -2.06
C ALA A 314 -9.38 -3.53 -1.94
N GLY A 315 -9.37 -4.49 -2.88
CA GLY A 315 -10.19 -5.70 -2.82
C GLY A 315 -9.89 -6.55 -1.58
N PHE A 316 -8.65 -6.74 -1.23
CA PHE A 316 -8.26 -7.48 -0.01
C PHE A 316 -8.67 -6.74 1.26
N LEU A 317 -8.51 -5.43 1.33
CA LEU A 317 -8.97 -4.61 2.44
C LEU A 317 -10.51 -4.69 2.60
N ALA A 318 -11.24 -4.66 1.50
CA ALA A 318 -12.71 -4.80 1.50
C ALA A 318 -13.15 -6.17 2.05
N GLN A 319 -12.47 -7.25 1.66
CA GLN A 319 -12.74 -8.60 2.16
C GLN A 319 -12.42 -8.71 3.65
N ALA A 320 -11.29 -8.20 4.10
CA ALA A 320 -10.88 -8.19 5.49
C ALA A 320 -11.90 -7.44 6.37
N ALA A 321 -12.37 -6.27 5.93
CA ALA A 321 -13.40 -5.50 6.60
C ALA A 321 -14.74 -6.24 6.74
N GLN A 322 -15.09 -7.09 5.77
CA GLN A 322 -16.31 -7.92 5.82
C GLN A 322 -16.16 -9.09 6.81
N THR A 323 -14.99 -9.71 6.86
CA THR A 323 -14.70 -10.84 7.74
C THR A 323 -14.70 -10.41 9.21
N THR A 324 -14.08 -9.29 9.53
CA THR A 324 -14.05 -8.71 10.88
C THR A 324 -15.46 -8.38 11.39
N ALA A 325 -16.35 -7.93 10.51
CA ALA A 325 -17.73 -7.60 10.90
C ALA A 325 -18.61 -8.83 11.21
N LYS A 326 -18.25 -10.01 10.71
CA LYS A 326 -19.01 -11.26 10.90
C LYS A 326 -18.52 -12.09 12.09
N SER A 327 -17.29 -11.86 12.53
CA SER A 327 -16.67 -12.62 13.62
C SER A 327 -16.86 -11.92 14.95
N LYS A 328 -17.62 -12.54 15.87
CA LYS A 328 -17.78 -12.10 17.27
C LYS A 328 -16.64 -12.56 18.20
N GLN A 329 -15.68 -13.34 17.68
CA GLN A 329 -14.52 -13.79 18.44
C GLN A 329 -13.24 -13.37 17.69
N PRO A 330 -12.27 -12.73 18.35
CA PRO A 330 -10.92 -12.63 17.82
C PRO A 330 -10.30 -14.03 17.91
N LEU A 331 -10.60 -14.89 16.94
CA LEU A 331 -9.73 -16.04 16.71
C LEU A 331 -8.37 -15.48 16.31
N ALA A 332 -7.33 -16.02 16.93
CA ALA A 332 -5.98 -15.94 16.41
C ALA A 332 -5.94 -16.63 15.03
N SER A 333 -6.56 -16.00 14.03
CA SER A 333 -6.55 -16.50 12.66
C SER A 333 -5.15 -16.28 12.13
N LYS A 334 -4.55 -17.35 11.64
CA LYS A 334 -3.32 -17.26 10.89
C LYS A 334 -3.52 -16.23 9.76
N GLY A 335 -2.62 -15.26 9.67
CA GLY A 335 -2.71 -14.20 8.65
C GLY A 335 -2.36 -14.73 7.26
N THR A 336 -2.73 -13.97 6.24
CA THR A 336 -2.27 -14.16 4.86
C THR A 336 -0.93 -13.45 4.67
N LEU A 337 -0.03 -14.04 3.89
CA LEU A 337 1.17 -13.37 3.43
C LEU A 337 0.91 -12.72 2.08
N PHE A 338 1.11 -11.42 2.00
CA PHE A 338 1.05 -10.65 0.76
C PHE A 338 2.46 -10.38 0.24
N LEU A 339 2.66 -10.65 -1.03
CA LEU A 339 3.91 -10.42 -1.74
C LEU A 339 3.68 -9.32 -2.78
N PHE A 340 4.46 -8.24 -2.73
CA PHE A 340 4.39 -7.12 -3.65
C PHE A 340 5.71 -6.92 -4.37
N ASP A 341 5.64 -6.70 -5.67
CA ASP A 341 6.79 -6.35 -6.49
C ASP A 341 6.71 -4.88 -6.89
N GLU A 342 7.63 -4.07 -6.37
CA GLU A 342 7.78 -2.64 -6.60
C GLU A 342 6.46 -1.83 -6.55
N PRO A 343 5.69 -1.90 -5.46
CA PRO A 343 4.36 -1.30 -5.40
C PRO A 343 4.36 0.23 -5.43
N THR A 344 5.51 0.89 -5.25
CA THR A 344 5.63 2.35 -5.29
C THR A 344 6.08 2.91 -6.62
N THR A 345 6.40 2.06 -7.61
CA THR A 345 6.87 2.51 -8.92
C THR A 345 5.88 3.48 -9.58
N GLY A 346 6.38 4.67 -9.94
CA GLY A 346 5.58 5.72 -10.57
C GLY A 346 4.57 6.41 -9.65
N LEU A 347 4.68 6.27 -8.33
CA LEU A 347 3.81 6.94 -7.37
C LEU A 347 4.42 8.23 -6.85
N HIS A 348 3.57 9.27 -6.75
CA HIS A 348 3.89 10.47 -6.01
C HIS A 348 3.98 10.19 -4.50
N PHE A 349 4.75 10.97 -3.75
CA PHE A 349 4.93 10.86 -2.30
C PHE A 349 3.62 10.70 -1.52
N ASP A 350 2.59 11.48 -1.87
CA ASP A 350 1.28 11.42 -1.22
C ASP A 350 0.58 10.08 -1.43
N ASP A 351 0.74 9.45 -2.59
CA ASP A 351 0.18 8.14 -2.89
C ASP A 351 0.95 7.01 -2.18
N ILE A 352 2.27 7.17 -2.03
CA ILE A 352 3.08 6.26 -1.20
C ILE A 352 2.62 6.33 0.26
N ALA A 353 2.36 7.54 0.79
CA ALA A 353 1.82 7.70 2.14
C ALA A 353 0.46 7.01 2.33
N LYS A 354 -0.44 7.05 1.32
CA LYS A 354 -1.71 6.31 1.32
C LYS A 354 -1.48 4.81 1.29
N LEU A 355 -0.58 4.32 0.42
CA LEU A 355 -0.22 2.90 0.33
C LEU A 355 0.29 2.37 1.66
N MET A 356 1.15 3.13 2.34
CA MET A 356 1.68 2.73 3.65
C MET A 356 0.61 2.65 4.73
N ARG A 357 -0.41 3.52 4.69
CA ARG A 357 -1.59 3.39 5.57
C ARG A 357 -2.39 2.12 5.28
N ALA A 358 -2.57 1.76 4.01
CA ALA A 358 -3.22 0.52 3.62
C ALA A 358 -2.42 -0.72 4.09
N PHE A 359 -1.09 -0.68 4.00
CA PHE A 359 -0.22 -1.72 4.56
C PHE A 359 -0.35 -1.83 6.09
N ALA A 360 -0.42 -0.69 6.80
CA ALA A 360 -0.65 -0.68 8.24
C ALA A 360 -1.95 -1.40 8.62
N GLN A 361 -3.04 -1.13 7.89
CA GLN A 361 -4.33 -1.80 8.11
C GLN A 361 -4.22 -3.33 7.94
N LEU A 362 -3.52 -3.83 6.91
CA LEU A 362 -3.31 -5.26 6.73
C LEU A 362 -2.50 -5.88 7.88
N LEU A 363 -1.44 -5.22 8.31
CA LEU A 363 -0.62 -5.69 9.43
C LEU A 363 -1.39 -5.70 10.75
N ASP A 364 -2.23 -4.69 11.00
CA ASP A 364 -3.02 -4.56 12.25
C ASP A 364 -4.08 -5.65 12.40
N ILE A 365 -4.55 -6.22 11.29
CA ILE A 365 -5.45 -7.40 11.30
C ILE A 365 -4.70 -8.74 11.26
N GLY A 366 -3.36 -8.72 11.38
CA GLY A 366 -2.54 -9.92 11.55
C GLY A 366 -1.97 -10.53 10.28
N HIS A 367 -2.03 -9.83 9.15
CA HIS A 367 -1.38 -10.26 7.91
C HIS A 367 0.12 -9.99 7.93
N SER A 368 0.84 -10.52 6.95
CA SER A 368 2.28 -10.34 6.75
C SER A 368 2.52 -9.76 5.37
N LEU A 369 3.52 -8.89 5.24
CA LEU A 369 3.84 -8.24 3.97
C LEU A 369 5.32 -8.46 3.63
N ILE A 370 5.60 -8.88 2.40
CA ILE A 370 6.93 -8.83 1.81
C ILE A 370 6.84 -7.95 0.57
N VAL A 371 7.71 -6.96 0.49
CA VAL A 371 7.78 -6.06 -0.65
C VAL A 371 9.19 -6.05 -1.24
N ILE A 372 9.31 -6.13 -2.55
CA ILE A 372 10.54 -5.72 -3.23
C ILE A 372 10.42 -4.22 -3.44
N GLU A 373 11.38 -3.44 -2.97
CA GLU A 373 11.31 -1.99 -3.03
C GLU A 373 12.65 -1.32 -3.23
N HIS A 374 12.57 -0.13 -3.86
CA HIS A 374 13.69 0.79 -4.06
C HIS A 374 13.43 2.16 -3.43
N ASN A 375 12.17 2.44 -3.06
CA ASN A 375 11.78 3.69 -2.42
C ASN A 375 12.32 3.76 -0.99
N LEU A 376 13.16 4.75 -0.71
CA LEU A 376 13.86 4.88 0.57
C LEU A 376 12.93 5.18 1.76
N ASP A 377 11.79 5.83 1.55
CA ASP A 377 10.80 6.04 2.61
C ASP A 377 10.18 4.72 3.07
N VAL A 378 9.83 3.83 2.13
CA VAL A 378 9.29 2.50 2.45
C VAL A 378 10.35 1.61 3.08
N ILE A 379 11.57 1.61 2.53
CA ILE A 379 12.69 0.84 3.07
C ILE A 379 12.99 1.27 4.51
N ARG A 380 13.08 2.57 4.77
CA ARG A 380 13.30 3.14 6.10
C ARG A 380 12.20 2.79 7.11
N ALA A 381 10.96 2.72 6.64
CA ALA A 381 9.80 2.42 7.46
C ALA A 381 9.55 0.93 7.69
N SER A 382 10.22 0.05 6.96
CA SER A 382 10.02 -1.40 7.11
C SER A 382 10.43 -1.90 8.50
N ASP A 383 9.87 -3.04 8.89
CA ASP A 383 10.19 -3.67 10.17
C ASP A 383 11.46 -4.54 10.07
N TRP A 384 11.74 -5.03 8.85
CA TRP A 384 12.86 -5.91 8.55
C TRP A 384 13.31 -5.75 7.11
N LEU A 385 14.61 -5.73 6.88
CA LEU A 385 15.24 -5.68 5.56
C LEU A 385 15.98 -6.96 5.26
N ILE A 386 15.94 -7.36 3.98
CA ILE A 386 16.78 -8.39 3.38
C ILE A 386 17.47 -7.72 2.19
N ASP A 387 18.74 -7.36 2.35
CA ASP A 387 19.51 -6.68 1.32
C ASP A 387 20.31 -7.68 0.50
N MET A 388 20.02 -7.74 -0.79
CA MET A 388 20.59 -8.71 -1.73
C MET A 388 21.66 -8.05 -2.62
N GLY A 389 22.74 -8.78 -2.86
CA GLY A 389 23.85 -8.27 -3.65
C GLY A 389 25.01 -9.26 -3.69
N PRO A 390 26.28 -8.76 -3.64
CA PRO A 390 26.64 -7.33 -3.62
C PRO A 390 26.38 -6.61 -4.94
N GLU A 391 26.40 -7.34 -6.06
CA GLU A 391 26.24 -6.83 -7.43
C GLU A 391 25.07 -7.53 -8.15
N GLY A 392 24.89 -7.25 -9.44
CA GLY A 392 23.93 -7.95 -10.30
C GLY A 392 24.53 -9.19 -10.99
N GLY A 393 23.67 -10.03 -11.55
CA GLY A 393 24.07 -11.20 -12.33
C GLY A 393 24.80 -12.26 -11.51
N SER A 394 25.89 -12.82 -12.04
CA SER A 394 26.65 -13.88 -11.40
C SER A 394 27.41 -13.44 -10.13
N ALA A 395 27.68 -12.15 -9.98
CA ALA A 395 28.29 -11.58 -8.79
C ALA A 395 27.26 -11.22 -7.69
N GLY A 396 25.97 -11.36 -8.00
CA GLY A 396 24.84 -11.18 -7.09
C GLY A 396 24.40 -12.47 -6.41
N GLY A 397 23.15 -12.52 -6.00
CA GLY A 397 22.50 -13.70 -5.47
C GLY A 397 22.86 -14.08 -4.04
N GLN A 398 23.47 -13.16 -3.30
CA GLN A 398 23.86 -13.33 -1.89
C GLN A 398 23.03 -12.39 -1.00
N ILE A 399 22.93 -12.71 0.28
CA ILE A 399 22.41 -11.81 1.30
C ILE A 399 23.60 -11.01 1.84
N VAL A 400 23.60 -9.69 1.58
CA VAL A 400 24.64 -8.77 2.05
C VAL A 400 24.39 -8.42 3.51
N ALA A 401 23.13 -8.11 3.85
CA ALA A 401 22.72 -7.79 5.20
C ALA A 401 21.25 -8.18 5.41
N GLN A 402 20.89 -8.53 6.64
CA GLN A 402 19.50 -8.68 7.05
C GLN A 402 19.32 -8.18 8.49
N GLY A 403 18.18 -7.58 8.77
CA GLY A 403 17.89 -7.02 10.08
C GLY A 403 16.93 -5.84 10.01
N THR A 404 16.88 -5.06 11.08
CA THR A 404 16.14 -3.79 11.07
C THR A 404 16.78 -2.79 10.11
N PRO A 405 16.07 -1.76 9.64
CA PRO A 405 16.67 -0.69 8.83
C PRO A 405 17.93 -0.09 9.45
N ASP A 406 17.97 0.06 10.77
CA ASP A 406 19.14 0.56 11.48
C ASP A 406 20.34 -0.40 11.41
N THR A 407 20.09 -1.70 11.47
CA THR A 407 21.14 -2.72 11.31
C THR A 407 21.75 -2.67 9.91
N VAL A 408 20.93 -2.60 8.88
CA VAL A 408 21.36 -2.54 7.48
C VAL A 408 22.06 -1.22 7.19
N ARG A 409 21.58 -0.10 7.75
CA ARG A 409 22.20 1.22 7.65
C ARG A 409 23.66 1.23 8.15
N GLN A 410 23.96 0.48 9.20
CA GLN A 410 25.29 0.37 9.78
C GLN A 410 26.22 -0.60 9.03
N HIS A 411 25.66 -1.42 8.12
CA HIS A 411 26.45 -2.42 7.39
C HIS A 411 27.33 -1.77 6.31
N ALA A 412 28.65 -1.97 6.43
CA ALA A 412 29.64 -1.25 5.61
C ALA A 412 29.56 -1.55 4.11
N SER A 413 29.22 -2.79 3.73
CA SER A 413 29.15 -3.23 2.33
C SER A 413 27.75 -3.17 1.73
N SER A 414 26.73 -2.69 2.46
CA SER A 414 25.37 -2.56 1.96
C SER A 414 25.19 -1.26 1.16
N HIS A 415 24.90 -1.38 -0.12
CA HIS A 415 24.52 -0.22 -0.94
C HIS A 415 23.20 0.42 -0.46
N THR A 416 22.24 -0.40 -0.05
CA THR A 416 21.00 0.07 0.58
C THR A 416 21.29 0.83 1.87
N GLY A 417 22.21 0.33 2.71
CA GLY A 417 22.60 1.02 3.93
C GLY A 417 23.27 2.36 3.66
N ALA A 418 24.12 2.46 2.62
CA ALA A 418 24.71 3.72 2.19
C ALA A 418 23.64 4.71 1.71
N ALA A 419 22.71 4.26 0.85
CA ALA A 419 21.62 5.09 0.35
C ALA A 419 20.70 5.62 1.46
N LEU A 420 20.43 4.80 2.50
CA LEU A 420 19.65 5.24 3.66
C LEU A 420 20.36 6.35 4.44
N ARG A 421 21.68 6.25 4.64
CA ARG A 421 22.45 7.31 5.33
C ARG A 421 22.43 8.62 4.54
N ASP A 422 22.67 8.55 3.23
CA ASP A 422 22.67 9.73 2.36
C ASP A 422 21.27 10.39 2.30
N TYR A 423 20.23 9.58 2.27
CA TYR A 423 18.85 10.04 2.26
C TYR A 423 18.46 10.76 3.56
N ASP A 424 18.81 10.20 4.72
CA ASP A 424 18.55 10.82 6.02
C ASP A 424 19.22 12.20 6.13
N VAL A 425 20.46 12.32 5.66
CA VAL A 425 21.17 13.62 5.59
C VAL A 425 20.47 14.61 4.65
N ALA A 426 20.06 14.15 3.45
CA ALA A 426 19.41 15.00 2.46
C ALA A 426 18.03 15.51 2.92
N MET A 427 17.31 14.71 3.70
CA MET A 427 16.01 15.04 4.26
C MET A 427 16.07 15.82 5.58
N GLY A 428 17.27 16.08 6.11
CA GLY A 428 17.47 16.76 7.39
C GLY A 428 16.89 15.99 8.58
N VAL A 429 16.78 14.68 8.45
CA VAL A 429 16.40 13.80 9.56
C VAL A 429 17.63 13.65 10.43
N ASP A 430 17.67 14.36 11.56
CA ASP A 430 18.76 14.29 12.52
C ASP A 430 19.08 12.83 12.84
N SER A 431 20.36 12.54 12.83
CA SER A 431 20.87 11.18 12.92
C SER A 431 20.21 10.43 14.08
N TYR A 432 19.58 9.32 13.80
CA TYR A 432 19.03 8.33 14.76
C TYR A 432 20.02 7.96 15.88
N ALA A 433 21.30 8.27 15.73
CA ALA A 433 22.34 8.05 16.70
C ALA A 433 22.18 8.95 17.95
N GLU A 434 21.73 10.18 17.82
CA GLU A 434 21.59 11.09 18.97
C GLU A 434 20.33 10.77 19.79
N CYS A 435 19.21 10.45 19.14
CA CYS A 435 17.97 10.08 19.83
C CYS A 435 18.08 8.73 20.56
N ASN A 436 18.79 7.75 19.99
CA ASN A 436 19.04 6.45 20.65
C ASN A 436 20.11 6.54 21.76
N THR A 437 21.08 7.45 21.65
CA THR A 437 22.04 7.71 22.74
C THR A 437 21.35 8.41 23.91
N GLU A 438 20.50 9.37 23.67
CA GLU A 438 19.70 10.00 24.72
C GLU A 438 18.68 9.06 25.34
N ARG A 439 18.01 8.21 24.55
CA ARG A 439 17.06 7.21 25.07
C ARG A 439 17.77 6.13 25.88
N LYS A 440 18.90 5.60 25.41
CA LYS A 440 19.75 4.66 26.18
C LYS A 440 20.35 5.32 27.40
N SER A 441 20.76 6.58 27.34
CA SER A 441 21.18 7.34 28.51
C SER A 441 20.05 7.48 29.52
N ARG A 442 18.83 7.87 29.08
CA ARG A 442 17.65 7.98 29.97
C ARG A 442 17.22 6.62 30.56
N GLU A 443 17.29 5.53 29.77
CA GLU A 443 16.99 4.17 30.28
C GLU A 443 18.08 3.68 31.25
N ASN A 444 19.36 4.02 31.04
CA ASN A 444 20.43 3.73 31.97
C ASN A 444 20.32 4.59 33.24
N TYR A 445 20.04 5.90 33.12
CA TYR A 445 19.77 6.76 34.28
C TYR A 445 18.56 6.30 35.09
N ALA A 446 17.49 5.78 34.44
CA ALA A 446 16.34 5.23 35.13
C ALA A 446 16.68 3.93 35.89
N LYS A 447 17.50 3.04 35.29
CA LYS A 447 18.00 1.82 35.94
C LYS A 447 18.93 2.13 37.09
N ASP A 448 19.85 3.06 36.90
CA ASP A 448 20.76 3.51 37.97
C ASP A 448 19.99 4.17 39.12
N ALA A 449 18.95 4.94 38.82
CA ALA A 449 18.06 5.53 39.84
C ALA A 449 17.24 4.46 40.61
N GLU A 450 16.75 3.41 39.93
CA GLU A 450 16.07 2.28 40.57
C GLU A 450 17.05 1.45 41.44
N GLU A 451 18.30 1.27 40.98
CA GLU A 451 19.31 0.54 41.73
C GLU A 451 19.80 1.34 42.95
N ILE A 452 19.95 2.66 42.81
CA ILE A 452 20.23 3.57 43.94
C ILE A 452 19.04 3.56 44.91
N GLN A 453 17.81 3.57 44.44
CA GLN A 453 16.62 3.51 45.30
C GLN A 453 16.48 2.16 46.05
N LYS A 454 16.82 1.04 45.38
CA LYS A 454 16.92 -0.30 46.01
C LYS A 454 18.03 -0.36 47.06
N ASN A 455 19.19 0.20 46.79
CA ASN A 455 20.33 0.21 47.71
C ASN A 455 20.08 1.14 48.90
N LEU A 456 19.41 2.28 48.71
CA LEU A 456 18.97 3.15 49.78
C LEU A 456 17.84 2.51 50.62
N GLY A 457 16.89 1.77 50.00
CA GLY A 457 15.84 1.03 50.71
C GLY A 457 16.36 -0.09 51.61
N ASN A 458 17.46 -0.74 51.23
CA ASN A 458 18.12 -1.77 52.01
C ASN A 458 19.04 -1.21 53.13
N SER A 459 19.44 0.08 53.04
CA SER A 459 20.29 0.75 54.04
C SER A 459 19.47 1.42 55.15
N PHE A 460 18.16 1.64 54.98
CA PHE A 460 17.28 2.30 55.97
C PHE A 460 16.38 1.34 56.76
N ALA A 461 16.61 0.05 56.65
CA ALA A 461 15.88 -0.94 57.53
C ALA A 461 16.48 -1.03 58.93
N THR A 462 17.44 -0.20 59.35
CA THR A 462 18.09 -0.25 60.65
C THR A 462 18.22 1.09 61.36
N SER A 463 17.44 2.12 61.06
CA SER A 463 17.28 3.24 62.00
C SER A 463 16.04 4.07 61.68
N ALA A 464 15.05 3.96 62.52
CA ALA A 464 13.88 4.82 62.53
C ALA A 464 14.25 6.22 63.03
N GLN A 465 14.12 7.25 62.23
CA GLN A 465 13.62 8.59 62.59
C GLN A 465 13.38 9.44 61.33
N PRO A 466 12.35 10.30 61.30
CA PRO A 466 11.91 10.99 60.13
C PRO A 466 12.61 12.34 59.95
N LEU A 467 13.27 12.59 58.83
CA LEU A 467 13.67 13.93 58.44
C LEU A 467 12.77 14.45 57.32
N ARG A 468 11.88 15.36 57.73
CA ARG A 468 11.25 16.37 56.88
C ARG A 468 12.33 17.38 56.47
N LEU A 469 12.16 17.92 55.26
CA LEU A 469 12.83 19.05 54.62
C LEU A 469 13.76 18.65 53.46
N LEU A 470 13.23 18.86 52.27
CA LEU A 470 13.76 19.69 51.18
C LEU A 470 12.94 19.44 49.92
N ARG A 471 11.78 20.11 49.87
CA ARG A 471 11.13 20.48 48.61
C ARG A 471 11.34 22.01 48.47
N SER A 472 12.22 22.38 47.58
CA SER A 472 12.20 23.67 46.86
C SER A 472 13.49 23.71 46.01
N GLU A 473 13.31 24.03 44.78
CA GLU A 473 14.28 24.35 43.75
C GLU A 473 14.39 23.26 42.67
N PHE A 474 13.43 23.38 41.70
CA PHE A 474 13.67 23.35 40.27
C PHE A 474 12.30 23.39 39.54
N GLU A 475 11.83 24.61 39.28
CA GLU A 475 11.04 25.02 38.15
C GLU A 475 11.66 26.32 37.61
N PRO A 476 11.50 26.66 36.34
CA PRO A 476 10.89 26.02 35.20
C PRO A 476 11.89 25.50 34.18
#